data_378140e18392e9ddf904f946b0d7608a
#
_entry.id   378140e18392e9ddf904f946b0d7608a
#
_cell.length_a   1.000
_cell.length_b   1.000
_cell.length_c   1.000
_cell.angle_alpha   90.00
_cell.angle_beta   90.00
_cell.angle_gamma   90.00
#
_symmetry.space_group_name_H-M   'P 1'
#
loop_
_entity.id
_entity.type
_entity.pdbx_description
1 polymer ?
#
loop_
_entity_poly.entity_id
_entity_poly.type
_entity_poly.pdbx_seq_one_letter_code
_entity_poly.pdbx_strand_id
1 'polypeptide(L)'
;GTPESVQLLRIWDQYDQQSFVLRIQKGSDVFDTGFEEADASYPASFNAHIWLADLDTDGYPEVYFNGNMNGDQYVLNVWSLKTGTPQLIPFEDQTFMEAAIIGVSDNSLQLESTQNVLGSYSAIRAYALHDDVLTPLGDAWQIVPANTSYSRMTVVMDIPVTLDDGTQSVFGPGTVLQVTGTDGKSFVDVITNDGVTGRIAVEQPAGDWQWYIDGKPELEYFELVPYAG
;
A
#
# COMPACT_ATOMS: atom_id res chain seq x y z
N GLY A 1 -13.26 -15.28 -20.88
CA GLY A 1 -13.22 -14.20 -21.88
C GLY A 1 -13.49 -12.87 -21.24
N THR A 2 -13.13 -11.81 -21.90
CA THR A 2 -13.29 -10.42 -21.43
C THR A 2 -14.75 -10.11 -21.13
N PRO A 3 -15.09 -9.39 -20.05
CA PRO A 3 -16.44 -8.91 -19.80
C PRO A 3 -16.88 -7.90 -20.88
N GLU A 4 -18.16 -7.86 -21.20
CA GLU A 4 -18.71 -6.90 -22.16
C GLU A 4 -18.85 -5.50 -21.55
N SER A 5 -19.15 -5.45 -20.25
CA SER A 5 -19.16 -4.19 -19.49
C SER A 5 -18.82 -4.40 -18.02
N VAL A 6 -18.20 -3.38 -17.44
CA VAL A 6 -18.00 -3.26 -16.00
C VAL A 6 -18.49 -1.87 -15.59
N GLN A 7 -19.37 -1.79 -14.62
CA GLN A 7 -20.04 -0.56 -14.21
C GLN A 7 -20.08 -0.44 -12.69
N LEU A 8 -19.80 0.73 -12.18
CA LEU A 8 -20.07 1.07 -10.78
C LEU A 8 -21.50 1.58 -10.69
N LEU A 9 -22.32 0.92 -9.91
CA LEU A 9 -23.70 1.29 -9.68
C LEU A 9 -23.87 1.84 -8.26
N ARG A 10 -24.62 2.94 -8.17
CA ARG A 10 -25.10 3.47 -6.91
C ARG A 10 -26.49 2.92 -6.67
N ILE A 11 -26.67 2.21 -5.58
CA ILE A 11 -27.96 1.61 -5.21
C ILE A 11 -28.46 2.31 -3.94
N TRP A 12 -29.77 2.60 -3.92
CA TRP A 12 -30.46 3.14 -2.77
C TRP A 12 -31.37 2.06 -2.18
N ASP A 13 -31.27 1.83 -0.89
CA ASP A 13 -32.21 0.95 -0.23
C ASP A 13 -33.52 1.67 0.16
N GLN A 14 -34.45 0.92 0.74
CA GLN A 14 -35.74 1.46 1.19
C GLN A 14 -35.65 2.44 2.37
N TYR A 15 -34.46 2.63 2.95
CA TYR A 15 -34.19 3.55 4.07
C TYR A 15 -33.32 4.74 3.63
N ASP A 16 -33.23 5.00 2.30
CA ASP A 16 -32.36 6.02 1.71
C ASP A 16 -30.87 5.85 2.05
N GLN A 17 -30.44 4.63 2.42
CA GLN A 17 -29.02 4.32 2.52
C GLN A 17 -28.44 4.02 1.15
N GLN A 18 -27.27 4.60 0.90
CA GLN A 18 -26.54 4.39 -0.34
C GLN A 18 -25.59 3.21 -0.20
N SER A 19 -25.55 2.38 -1.22
CA SER A 19 -24.51 1.38 -1.38
C SER A 19 -23.93 1.45 -2.80
N PHE A 20 -22.72 0.99 -2.97
CA PHE A 20 -22.09 0.86 -4.27
C PHE A 20 -21.92 -0.61 -4.61
N VAL A 21 -22.18 -0.93 -5.86
CA VAL A 21 -22.05 -2.29 -6.39
C VAL A 21 -21.28 -2.21 -7.70
N LEU A 22 -20.29 -3.06 -7.84
CA LEU A 22 -19.64 -3.27 -9.14
C LEU A 22 -20.46 -4.30 -9.92
N ARG A 23 -21.01 -3.88 -11.06
CA ARG A 23 -21.73 -4.75 -11.98
C ARG A 23 -20.81 -5.17 -13.12
N ILE A 24 -20.66 -6.48 -13.27
CA ILE A 24 -19.86 -7.10 -14.34
C ILE A 24 -20.84 -7.86 -15.23
N GLN A 25 -20.84 -7.56 -16.54
CA GLN A 25 -21.67 -8.27 -17.52
C GLN A 25 -20.80 -9.03 -18.49
N LYS A 26 -21.14 -10.31 -18.67
CA LYS A 26 -20.49 -11.21 -19.63
C LYS A 26 -21.56 -12.03 -20.38
N GLY A 27 -21.84 -11.66 -21.61
CA GLY A 27 -22.97 -12.23 -22.36
C GLY A 27 -24.31 -11.90 -21.70
N SER A 28 -25.12 -12.95 -21.44
CA SER A 28 -26.36 -12.83 -20.68
C SER A 28 -26.18 -12.77 -19.15
N ASP A 29 -24.99 -13.07 -18.66
CA ASP A 29 -24.72 -13.19 -17.23
C ASP A 29 -24.37 -11.82 -16.65
N VAL A 30 -25.01 -11.49 -15.53
CA VAL A 30 -24.79 -10.24 -14.79
C VAL A 30 -24.43 -10.60 -13.36
N PHE A 31 -23.31 -10.08 -12.92
CA PHE A 31 -22.80 -10.27 -11.56
C PHE A 31 -22.73 -8.92 -10.86
N ASP A 32 -23.37 -8.82 -9.69
CA ASP A 32 -23.23 -7.69 -8.80
C ASP A 32 -22.37 -8.11 -7.62
N THR A 33 -21.25 -7.43 -7.43
CA THR A 33 -20.34 -7.70 -6.32
C THR A 33 -20.22 -6.45 -5.45
N GLY A 34 -20.40 -6.64 -4.14
CA GLY A 34 -20.18 -5.60 -3.16
C GLY A 34 -18.68 -5.41 -2.91
N PHE A 35 -18.34 -4.30 -2.24
CA PHE A 35 -16.99 -4.05 -1.77
C PHE A 35 -16.87 -4.58 -0.36
N GLU A 36 -15.77 -5.28 -0.06
CA GLU A 36 -15.43 -5.56 1.34
C GLU A 36 -15.09 -4.23 2.02
N GLU A 37 -15.77 -3.93 3.14
CA GLU A 37 -15.56 -2.78 4.03
C GLU A 37 -15.83 -1.36 3.46
N ALA A 38 -16.56 -1.22 2.38
CA ALA A 38 -17.12 0.09 2.05
C ALA A 38 -18.19 0.45 3.11
N ASP A 39 -17.82 1.25 4.10
CA ASP A 39 -18.82 1.90 4.96
C ASP A 39 -19.70 2.76 4.06
N ALA A 40 -20.91 2.29 3.81
CA ALA A 40 -21.88 2.90 2.89
C ALA A 40 -22.33 4.32 3.31
N SER A 41 -21.84 4.81 4.44
CA SER A 41 -22.22 6.10 5.02
C SER A 41 -21.53 7.33 4.40
N TYR A 42 -20.60 7.16 3.43
CA TYR A 42 -19.84 8.27 2.85
C TYR A 42 -20.14 8.52 1.36
N PRO A 43 -21.17 9.29 1.03
CA PRO A 43 -21.62 9.44 -0.36
C PRO A 43 -21.02 10.60 -1.16
N ALA A 44 -20.21 11.49 -0.59
CA ALA A 44 -20.03 12.81 -1.19
C ALA A 44 -18.85 12.97 -2.17
N SER A 45 -17.87 12.06 -2.21
CA SER A 45 -16.66 12.24 -3.03
C SER A 45 -16.06 10.94 -3.56
N PHE A 46 -16.89 10.02 -4.03
CA PHE A 46 -16.40 8.74 -4.54
C PHE A 46 -15.78 8.91 -5.94
N ASN A 47 -14.49 9.11 -5.99
CA ASN A 47 -13.73 9.00 -7.23
C ASN A 47 -13.30 7.54 -7.40
N ALA A 48 -13.99 6.83 -8.29
CA ALA A 48 -13.68 5.45 -8.59
C ALA A 48 -13.04 5.31 -9.96
N HIS A 49 -12.03 4.50 -10.04
CA HIS A 49 -11.39 4.07 -11.28
C HIS A 49 -11.54 2.56 -11.43
N ILE A 50 -11.83 2.12 -12.65
CA ILE A 50 -11.93 0.71 -12.99
C ILE A 50 -10.97 0.44 -14.15
N TRP A 51 -10.17 -0.61 -14.02
CA TRP A 51 -9.28 -1.10 -15.06
C TRP A 51 -9.59 -2.56 -15.37
N LEU A 52 -9.24 -2.95 -16.58
CA LEU A 52 -9.23 -4.34 -17.02
C LEU A 52 -7.82 -4.61 -17.53
N ALA A 53 -7.17 -5.60 -16.97
CA ALA A 53 -5.86 -6.06 -17.42
C ALA A 53 -5.70 -7.55 -17.11
N ASP A 54 -5.03 -8.26 -17.97
CA ASP A 54 -4.66 -9.67 -17.82
C ASP A 54 -3.24 -9.70 -17.24
N LEU A 55 -3.16 -9.72 -15.90
CA LEU A 55 -1.89 -9.54 -15.18
C LEU A 55 -1.05 -10.82 -15.19
N ASP A 56 -1.67 -11.99 -15.17
CA ASP A 56 -0.99 -13.31 -15.22
C ASP A 56 -0.87 -13.87 -16.63
N THR A 57 -1.36 -13.14 -17.63
CA THR A 57 -1.35 -13.52 -19.06
C THR A 57 -2.05 -14.86 -19.38
N ASP A 58 -3.05 -15.20 -18.59
CA ASP A 58 -3.82 -16.44 -18.78
C ASP A 58 -4.97 -16.30 -19.81
N GLY A 59 -5.19 -15.09 -20.32
CA GLY A 59 -6.24 -14.75 -21.30
C GLY A 59 -7.58 -14.37 -20.67
N TYR A 60 -7.65 -14.23 -19.35
CA TYR A 60 -8.82 -13.79 -18.58
C TYR A 60 -8.46 -12.53 -17.79
N PRO A 61 -8.84 -11.34 -18.28
CA PRO A 61 -8.48 -10.12 -17.60
C PRO A 61 -9.15 -10.02 -16.22
N GLU A 62 -8.39 -9.52 -15.25
CA GLU A 62 -8.89 -9.14 -13.95
C GLU A 62 -9.59 -7.78 -14.02
N VAL A 63 -10.52 -7.58 -13.10
CA VAL A 63 -11.19 -6.30 -12.85
C VAL A 63 -10.55 -5.65 -11.63
N TYR A 64 -9.94 -4.51 -11.83
CA TYR A 64 -9.34 -3.68 -10.77
C TYR A 64 -10.27 -2.52 -10.46
N PHE A 65 -10.62 -2.40 -9.20
CA PHE A 65 -11.37 -1.28 -8.70
C PHE A 65 -10.53 -0.53 -7.66
N ASN A 66 -10.41 0.78 -7.84
CA ASN A 66 -9.79 1.65 -6.87
C ASN A 66 -10.68 2.87 -6.66
N GLY A 67 -11.17 3.05 -5.45
CA GLY A 67 -12.03 4.14 -5.05
C GLY A 67 -11.42 4.94 -3.91
N ASN A 68 -11.57 6.27 -3.97
CA ASN A 68 -11.24 7.15 -2.85
C ASN A 68 -12.55 7.53 -2.16
N MET A 69 -12.69 7.14 -0.90
CA MET A 69 -13.93 7.34 -0.13
C MET A 69 -13.94 8.65 0.66
N ASN A 70 -12.80 9.12 1.16
CA ASN A 70 -12.71 10.29 2.04
C ASN A 70 -11.33 10.95 1.99
N GLY A 71 -10.92 11.47 0.82
CA GLY A 71 -9.65 12.16 0.70
C GLY A 71 -8.42 11.26 0.82
N ASP A 72 -8.26 10.53 1.90
CA ASP A 72 -7.08 9.71 2.18
C ASP A 72 -7.37 8.19 2.29
N GLN A 73 -8.64 7.80 2.28
CA GLN A 73 -9.03 6.39 2.35
C GLN A 73 -9.28 5.82 0.96
N TYR A 74 -8.42 4.93 0.52
CA TYR A 74 -8.57 4.20 -0.72
C TYR A 74 -9.13 2.80 -0.44
N VAL A 75 -10.05 2.37 -1.29
CA VAL A 75 -10.51 0.97 -1.37
C VAL A 75 -9.95 0.38 -2.65
N LEU A 76 -9.22 -0.69 -2.52
CA LEU A 76 -8.69 -1.45 -3.63
C LEU A 76 -9.21 -2.87 -3.59
N ASN A 77 -9.88 -3.26 -4.66
CA ASN A 77 -10.36 -4.63 -4.86
C ASN A 77 -9.95 -5.12 -6.25
N VAL A 78 -9.58 -6.37 -6.34
CA VAL A 78 -9.24 -7.03 -7.61
C VAL A 78 -10.06 -8.31 -7.71
N TRP A 79 -10.71 -8.54 -8.85
CA TRP A 79 -11.49 -9.76 -9.09
C TRP A 79 -11.00 -10.50 -10.33
N SER A 80 -10.84 -11.81 -10.19
CA SER A 80 -10.71 -12.72 -11.33
C SER A 80 -12.08 -13.09 -11.90
N LEU A 81 -12.17 -13.20 -13.21
CA LEU A 81 -13.34 -13.68 -13.94
C LEU A 81 -13.13 -15.08 -14.56
N LYS A 82 -12.04 -15.75 -14.22
CA LYS A 82 -11.60 -17.02 -14.79
C LYS A 82 -12.63 -18.13 -14.64
N THR A 83 -13.27 -18.24 -13.49
CA THR A 83 -14.29 -19.27 -13.20
C THR A 83 -15.67 -18.93 -13.78
N GLY A 84 -15.84 -17.77 -14.41
CA GLY A 84 -17.12 -17.29 -14.92
C GLY A 84 -17.94 -16.49 -13.93
N THR A 85 -17.60 -16.52 -12.64
CA THR A 85 -18.14 -15.64 -11.59
C THR A 85 -16.99 -14.82 -11.00
N PRO A 86 -17.21 -13.54 -10.63
CA PRO A 86 -16.19 -12.73 -9.99
C PRO A 86 -15.72 -13.39 -8.69
N GLN A 87 -14.40 -13.58 -8.56
CA GLN A 87 -13.74 -14.07 -7.36
C GLN A 87 -12.78 -12.99 -6.88
N LEU A 88 -12.91 -12.58 -5.63
CA LEU A 88 -11.97 -11.60 -5.05
C LEU A 88 -10.58 -12.22 -4.97
N ILE A 89 -9.57 -11.50 -5.45
CA ILE A 89 -8.17 -11.89 -5.40
C ILE A 89 -7.56 -11.27 -4.14
N PRO A 90 -7.06 -12.08 -3.19
CA PRO A 90 -6.43 -11.58 -1.98
C PRO A 90 -5.02 -11.07 -2.26
N PHE A 91 -4.52 -10.22 -1.36
CA PHE A 91 -3.11 -9.87 -1.25
C PHE A 91 -2.43 -10.81 -0.25
N GLU A 92 -1.22 -11.26 -0.56
CA GLU A 92 -0.48 -12.21 0.29
C GLU A 92 -0.10 -11.60 1.65
N ASP A 93 0.29 -10.35 1.65
CA ASP A 93 0.84 -9.66 2.82
C ASP A 93 -0.18 -8.85 3.62
N GLN A 94 -1.42 -8.71 3.12
CA GLN A 94 -2.47 -7.91 3.74
C GLN A 94 -3.85 -8.49 3.42
N THR A 95 -4.77 -8.41 4.38
CA THR A 95 -6.18 -8.75 4.18
C THR A 95 -6.95 -7.59 3.54
N PHE A 96 -6.44 -6.38 3.64
CA PHE A 96 -7.04 -5.14 3.13
C PHE A 96 -5.94 -4.18 2.67
N MET A 97 -6.15 -3.48 1.57
CA MET A 97 -5.17 -2.58 0.99
C MET A 97 -5.71 -1.15 0.90
N GLU A 98 -5.18 -0.27 1.75
CA GLU A 98 -5.36 1.18 1.62
C GLU A 98 -4.28 1.74 0.69
N ALA A 99 -4.51 1.60 -0.61
CA ALA A 99 -3.55 2.03 -1.62
C ALA A 99 -4.23 2.54 -2.87
N ALA A 100 -3.58 3.46 -3.56
CA ALA A 100 -3.96 3.90 -4.89
C ALA A 100 -3.27 3.06 -5.96
N ILE A 101 -4.00 2.65 -6.99
CA ILE A 101 -3.39 2.10 -8.20
C ILE A 101 -2.77 3.26 -8.98
N ILE A 102 -1.46 3.20 -9.19
CA ILE A 102 -0.73 4.17 -10.00
C ILE A 102 -0.32 3.60 -11.37
N GLY A 103 -0.38 2.29 -11.55
CA GLY A 103 -0.11 1.65 -12.82
C GLY A 103 -0.50 0.18 -12.82
N VAL A 104 -0.99 -0.26 -13.98
CA VAL A 104 -1.15 -1.68 -14.32
C VAL A 104 -0.41 -1.88 -15.62
N SER A 105 0.61 -2.70 -15.61
CA SER A 105 1.40 -3.05 -16.79
C SER A 105 1.55 -4.55 -16.89
N ASP A 106 2.02 -5.05 -18.04
CA ASP A 106 2.25 -6.47 -18.25
C ASP A 106 3.02 -7.07 -17.06
N ASN A 107 2.36 -7.97 -16.34
CA ASN A 107 2.87 -8.71 -15.18
C ASN A 107 3.08 -7.92 -13.86
N SER A 108 2.63 -6.67 -13.75
CA SER A 108 2.73 -5.96 -12.46
C SER A 108 1.62 -4.94 -12.21
N LEU A 109 1.09 -4.96 -10.99
CA LEU A 109 0.22 -3.94 -10.42
C LEU A 109 1.07 -3.04 -9.54
N GLN A 110 1.13 -1.74 -9.84
CA GLN A 110 1.85 -0.76 -9.02
C GLN A 110 0.89 0.00 -8.11
N LEU A 111 1.18 -0.02 -6.84
CA LEU A 111 0.39 0.62 -5.79
C LEU A 111 1.20 1.73 -5.12
N GLU A 112 0.52 2.81 -4.76
CA GLU A 112 1.02 3.87 -3.90
C GLU A 112 0.23 3.89 -2.60
N SER A 113 0.93 3.94 -1.46
CA SER A 113 0.35 4.00 -0.13
C SER A 113 1.18 4.89 0.77
N THR A 114 0.56 5.44 1.82
CA THR A 114 1.28 6.14 2.87
C THR A 114 1.84 5.13 3.86
N GLN A 115 3.14 5.21 4.11
CA GLN A 115 3.83 4.41 5.12
C GLN A 115 4.17 5.30 6.31
N ASN A 116 3.78 4.86 7.51
CA ASN A 116 3.97 5.61 8.76
C ASN A 116 4.97 4.90 9.69
N VAL A 117 6.21 4.76 9.22
CA VAL A 117 7.31 4.13 9.96
C VAL A 117 8.49 5.07 9.99
N LEU A 118 8.88 5.56 11.17
CA LEU A 118 9.89 6.62 11.36
C LEU A 118 9.59 7.86 10.49
N GLY A 119 8.32 8.27 10.47
CA GLY A 119 7.80 9.36 9.64
C GLY A 119 6.67 8.93 8.73
N SER A 120 6.08 9.87 8.00
CA SER A 120 5.03 9.63 7.01
C SER A 120 5.57 9.83 5.60
N TYR A 121 5.48 8.81 4.76
CA TYR A 121 6.06 8.81 3.43
C TYR A 121 5.08 8.25 2.40
N SER A 122 4.98 8.87 1.23
CA SER A 122 4.42 8.21 0.06
C SER A 122 5.40 7.13 -0.41
N ALA A 123 4.89 5.93 -0.64
CA ALA A 123 5.69 4.78 -1.03
C ALA A 123 4.99 3.97 -2.12
N ILE A 124 5.80 3.37 -2.99
CA ILE A 124 5.34 2.54 -4.11
C ILE A 124 5.78 1.10 -3.90
N ARG A 125 4.90 0.15 -4.20
CA ARG A 125 5.22 -1.27 -4.27
C ARG A 125 4.55 -1.91 -5.47
N ALA A 126 5.25 -2.84 -6.11
CA ALA A 126 4.72 -3.63 -7.20
C ALA A 126 4.26 -5.01 -6.69
N TYR A 127 3.21 -5.54 -7.32
CA TYR A 127 2.65 -6.88 -7.07
C TYR A 127 2.53 -7.63 -8.39
N ALA A 128 2.75 -8.94 -8.34
CA ALA A 128 2.43 -9.86 -9.42
C ALA A 128 1.28 -10.78 -9.01
N LEU A 129 0.52 -11.25 -9.97
CA LEU A 129 -0.53 -12.25 -9.73
C LEU A 129 0.04 -13.66 -9.92
N HIS A 130 0.01 -14.47 -8.87
CA HIS A 130 0.43 -15.86 -8.86
C HIS A 130 -0.63 -16.71 -8.16
N ASP A 131 -1.10 -17.76 -8.82
CA ASP A 131 -2.06 -18.71 -8.24
C ASP A 131 -3.30 -18.03 -7.61
N ASP A 132 -3.84 -17.01 -8.30
CA ASP A 132 -4.96 -16.19 -7.86
C ASP A 132 -4.68 -15.41 -6.54
N VAL A 133 -3.41 -15.06 -6.25
CA VAL A 133 -2.97 -14.23 -5.12
C VAL A 133 -2.05 -13.12 -5.62
N LEU A 134 -2.27 -11.89 -5.17
CA LEU A 134 -1.38 -10.76 -5.44
C LEU A 134 -0.19 -10.81 -4.46
N THR A 135 0.97 -11.16 -5.02
CA THR A 135 2.23 -11.34 -4.29
C THR A 135 3.13 -10.11 -4.50
N PRO A 136 3.70 -9.51 -3.45
CA PRO A 136 4.57 -8.35 -3.59
C PRO A 136 5.87 -8.71 -4.30
N LEU A 137 6.32 -7.82 -5.18
CA LEU A 137 7.62 -7.91 -5.84
C LEU A 137 8.67 -7.17 -4.98
N GLY A 138 9.36 -7.95 -4.12
CA GLY A 138 10.31 -7.42 -3.16
C GLY A 138 9.77 -7.32 -1.73
N ASP A 139 10.68 -7.08 -0.78
CA ASP A 139 10.40 -7.09 0.65
C ASP A 139 9.98 -5.72 1.21
N ALA A 140 10.14 -4.64 0.44
CA ALA A 140 9.91 -3.28 0.90
C ALA A 140 9.03 -2.45 -0.05
N TRP A 141 8.26 -1.55 0.53
CA TRP A 141 7.74 -0.36 -0.12
C TRP A 141 8.89 0.60 -0.40
N GLN A 142 8.99 1.09 -1.61
CA GLN A 142 10.01 2.06 -2.00
C GLN A 142 9.49 3.48 -1.75
N ILE A 143 10.17 4.23 -0.89
CA ILE A 143 9.78 5.60 -0.58
C ILE A 143 9.99 6.48 -1.81
N VAL A 144 8.94 7.22 -2.17
CA VAL A 144 9.04 8.24 -3.23
C VAL A 144 9.86 9.41 -2.66
N PRO A 145 11.01 9.76 -3.27
CA PRO A 145 11.84 10.82 -2.75
C PRO A 145 11.08 12.15 -2.72
N ALA A 146 10.75 12.62 -1.54
CA ALA A 146 10.28 13.98 -1.39
C ALA A 146 11.47 14.91 -1.54
N ASN A 147 11.41 15.84 -2.49
CA ASN A 147 12.43 16.90 -2.69
C ASN A 147 12.45 17.95 -1.57
N THR A 148 12.16 17.54 -0.33
CA THR A 148 12.03 18.43 0.81
C THR A 148 13.02 18.06 1.91
N SER A 149 13.54 19.07 2.59
CA SER A 149 14.36 18.91 3.81
C SER A 149 13.63 18.17 4.94
N TYR A 150 12.30 18.03 4.85
CA TYR A 150 11.45 17.37 5.85
C TYR A 150 11.56 15.83 5.85
N SER A 151 12.17 15.22 4.83
CA SER A 151 12.36 13.76 4.79
C SER A 151 13.67 13.29 5.44
N ARG A 152 14.41 14.18 6.10
CA ARG A 152 15.70 13.90 6.72
C ARG A 152 15.61 13.93 8.22
N MET A 153 16.25 12.97 8.87
CA MET A 153 16.33 12.84 10.31
C MET A 153 17.78 12.95 10.76
N THR A 154 18.04 13.75 11.81
CA THR A 154 19.36 13.82 12.44
C THR A 154 19.41 12.88 13.63
N VAL A 155 20.36 11.95 13.63
CA VAL A 155 20.61 11.01 14.73
C VAL A 155 21.16 11.75 15.93
N VAL A 156 20.61 11.52 17.13
CA VAL A 156 21.09 12.07 18.40
C VAL A 156 21.63 11.01 19.37
N MET A 157 21.34 9.74 19.12
CA MET A 157 21.83 8.60 19.89
C MET A 157 22.21 7.48 18.94
N ASP A 158 23.23 6.68 19.31
CA ASP A 158 23.71 5.56 18.52
C ASP A 158 22.57 4.60 18.09
N ILE A 159 22.42 4.37 16.78
CA ILE A 159 21.41 3.50 16.19
C ILE A 159 22.09 2.26 15.61
N PRO A 160 21.73 1.05 16.06
CA PRO A 160 22.19 -0.18 15.43
C PRO A 160 21.63 -0.30 14.01
N VAL A 161 22.48 -0.67 13.05
CA VAL A 161 22.12 -0.80 11.64
C VAL A 161 22.78 -2.04 11.04
N THR A 162 22.08 -2.72 10.14
CA THR A 162 22.64 -3.74 9.27
C THR A 162 22.91 -3.12 7.91
N LEU A 163 24.17 -3.06 7.50
CA LEU A 163 24.56 -2.52 6.18
C LEU A 163 24.16 -3.51 5.06
N ASP A 164 24.16 -3.06 3.82
CA ASP A 164 23.73 -3.86 2.65
C ASP A 164 24.58 -5.12 2.44
N ASP A 165 25.82 -5.14 2.92
CA ASP A 165 26.69 -6.31 2.90
C ASP A 165 26.44 -7.31 4.08
N GLY A 166 25.43 -7.01 4.92
CA GLY A 166 25.08 -7.79 6.11
C GLY A 166 25.91 -7.46 7.35
N THR A 167 26.85 -6.53 7.28
CA THR A 167 27.68 -6.13 8.42
C THR A 167 26.86 -5.33 9.43
N GLN A 168 26.98 -5.67 10.71
CA GLN A 168 26.43 -4.88 11.80
C GLN A 168 27.29 -3.65 12.04
N SER A 169 26.64 -2.50 12.13
CA SER A 169 27.29 -1.19 12.31
C SER A 169 26.44 -0.29 13.22
N VAL A 170 26.86 0.94 13.40
CA VAL A 170 26.16 1.95 14.19
C VAL A 170 26.18 3.27 13.45
N PHE A 171 25.03 3.94 13.35
CA PHE A 171 24.97 5.34 12.97
C PHE A 171 24.97 6.20 14.23
N GLY A 172 26.03 6.98 14.42
CA GLY A 172 26.24 7.80 15.61
C GLY A 172 25.58 9.18 15.51
N PRO A 173 25.55 9.93 16.63
CA PRO A 173 25.01 11.28 16.70
C PRO A 173 25.60 12.21 15.63
N GLY A 174 24.73 13.04 15.03
CA GLY A 174 25.07 13.94 13.91
C GLY A 174 24.96 13.29 12.53
N THR A 175 24.78 11.97 12.42
CA THR A 175 24.46 11.32 11.14
C THR A 175 23.09 11.81 10.67
N VAL A 176 23.00 12.18 9.40
CA VAL A 176 21.73 12.55 8.77
C VAL A 176 21.25 11.42 7.88
N LEU A 177 20.04 10.93 8.15
CA LEU A 177 19.42 9.81 7.47
C LEU A 177 18.22 10.25 6.65
N GLN A 178 17.96 9.51 5.56
CA GLN A 178 16.73 9.55 4.79
C GLN A 178 16.20 8.12 4.67
N VAL A 179 14.90 7.91 4.92
CA VAL A 179 14.24 6.63 4.68
C VAL A 179 14.08 6.43 3.17
N THR A 180 14.43 5.24 2.69
CA THR A 180 14.35 4.85 1.27
C THR A 180 13.40 3.70 1.02
N GLY A 181 13.09 2.91 2.06
CA GLY A 181 12.18 1.77 1.97
C GLY A 181 11.72 1.30 3.34
N THR A 182 10.64 0.50 3.37
CA THR A 182 10.12 -0.15 4.58
C THR A 182 9.17 -1.28 4.23
N ASP A 183 9.07 -2.30 5.07
CA ASP A 183 7.99 -3.30 4.99
C ASP A 183 6.70 -2.84 5.70
N GLY A 184 6.76 -1.67 6.36
CA GLY A 184 5.66 -1.13 7.17
C GLY A 184 5.48 -1.82 8.53
N LYS A 185 6.39 -2.70 8.96
CA LYS A 185 6.21 -3.55 10.15
C LYS A 185 7.46 -3.74 11.00
N SER A 186 8.59 -4.05 10.39
CA SER A 186 9.76 -4.57 11.11
C SER A 186 11.08 -3.88 10.77
N PHE A 187 11.13 -3.14 9.66
CA PHE A 187 12.34 -2.44 9.29
C PHE A 187 12.08 -1.18 8.47
N VAL A 188 13.10 -0.33 8.44
CA VAL A 188 13.26 0.75 7.47
C VAL A 188 14.64 0.66 6.81
N ASP A 189 14.68 0.82 5.51
CA ASP A 189 15.90 1.03 4.74
C ASP A 189 16.22 2.51 4.73
N VAL A 190 17.46 2.86 4.95
CA VAL A 190 17.92 4.25 5.08
C VAL A 190 19.18 4.48 4.27
N ILE A 191 19.38 5.75 3.88
CA ILE A 191 20.62 6.22 3.28
C ILE A 191 21.12 7.44 4.04
N THR A 192 22.42 7.50 4.31
CA THR A 192 23.09 8.66 4.91
C THR A 192 23.41 9.73 3.85
N ASN A 193 23.76 10.94 4.26
CA ASN A 193 24.17 12.01 3.34
C ASN A 193 25.43 11.67 2.52
N ASP A 194 26.30 10.81 3.05
CA ASP A 194 27.52 10.30 2.39
C ASP A 194 27.27 9.02 1.57
N GLY A 195 26.01 8.61 1.44
CA GLY A 195 25.62 7.52 0.55
C GLY A 195 25.76 6.13 1.17
N VAL A 196 26.00 6.01 2.47
CA VAL A 196 26.00 4.71 3.15
C VAL A 196 24.56 4.25 3.33
N THR A 197 24.25 3.05 2.88
CA THR A 197 22.94 2.41 2.98
C THR A 197 22.91 1.36 4.08
N GLY A 198 21.73 1.15 4.66
CA GLY A 198 21.54 0.14 5.67
C GLY A 198 20.09 0.00 6.12
N ARG A 199 19.83 -1.03 6.90
CA ARG A 199 18.52 -1.39 7.43
C ARG A 199 18.50 -1.24 8.94
N ILE A 200 17.52 -0.49 9.46
CA ILE A 200 17.23 -0.32 10.88
C ILE A 200 16.05 -1.21 11.21
N ALA A 201 16.20 -2.11 12.19
CA ALA A 201 15.09 -2.87 12.73
C ALA A 201 14.22 -1.97 13.59
N VAL A 202 12.91 -2.07 13.39
CA VAL A 202 11.90 -1.32 14.16
C VAL A 202 10.83 -2.27 14.66
N GLU A 203 10.14 -1.87 15.72
CA GLU A 203 8.99 -2.58 16.26
C GLU A 203 7.91 -1.59 16.70
N GLN A 204 6.65 -2.00 16.57
CA GLN A 204 5.51 -1.25 17.11
C GLN A 204 4.70 -2.19 18.00
N PRO A 205 4.73 -2.03 19.32
CA PRO A 205 3.93 -2.83 20.23
C PRO A 205 2.42 -2.68 19.94
N ALA A 206 1.68 -3.77 20.10
CA ALA A 206 0.25 -3.76 19.85
C ALA A 206 -0.49 -2.71 20.71
N GLY A 207 -1.22 -1.82 20.06
CA GLY A 207 -1.95 -0.73 20.70
C GLY A 207 -1.10 0.52 21.00
N ASP A 208 0.15 0.52 20.63
CA ASP A 208 1.00 1.73 20.63
C ASP A 208 1.03 2.35 19.23
N TRP A 209 1.06 3.67 19.18
CA TRP A 209 1.21 4.42 17.91
C TRP A 209 2.68 4.73 17.62
N GLN A 210 3.58 4.55 18.61
CA GLN A 210 4.99 4.90 18.57
C GLN A 210 5.84 3.73 18.08
N TRP A 211 6.85 4.04 17.28
CA TRP A 211 7.86 3.06 16.86
C TRP A 211 9.03 3.02 17.84
N TYR A 212 9.64 1.86 17.93
CA TYR A 212 10.76 1.56 18.80
C TYR A 212 11.93 1.05 17.99
N ILE A 213 13.14 1.42 18.39
CA ILE A 213 14.41 0.94 17.87
C ILE A 213 15.17 0.39 19.07
N ASP A 214 15.59 -0.89 19.01
CA ASP A 214 16.30 -1.56 20.11
C ASP A 214 15.63 -1.33 21.49
N GLY A 215 14.28 -1.44 21.51
CA GLY A 215 13.46 -1.32 22.72
C GLY A 215 13.29 0.10 23.27
N LYS A 216 13.73 1.14 22.56
CA LYS A 216 13.53 2.55 22.95
C LYS A 216 12.68 3.29 21.92
N PRO A 217 11.88 4.28 22.36
CA PRO A 217 11.10 5.13 21.47
C PRO A 217 11.96 5.81 20.41
N GLU A 218 11.45 5.89 19.17
CA GLU A 218 12.11 6.54 18.04
C GLU A 218 12.54 7.98 18.33
N LEU A 219 11.72 8.71 19.11
CA LEU A 219 11.99 10.10 19.50
C LEU A 219 13.24 10.29 20.38
N GLU A 220 13.79 9.19 20.96
CA GLU A 220 15.08 9.26 21.68
C GLU A 220 16.27 9.19 20.70
N TYR A 221 16.06 8.72 19.48
CA TYR A 221 17.12 8.52 18.50
C TYR A 221 17.27 9.68 17.51
N PHE A 222 16.20 10.47 17.31
CA PHE A 222 16.18 11.54 16.31
C PHE A 222 15.80 12.89 16.90
N GLU A 223 16.41 13.98 16.39
CA GLU A 223 15.99 15.36 16.72
C GLU A 223 14.51 15.60 16.37
N LEU A 224 14.09 15.04 15.23
CA LEU A 224 12.75 15.15 14.68
C LEU A 224 12.45 13.94 13.83
N VAL A 225 11.25 13.40 13.95
CA VAL A 225 10.70 12.39 13.06
C VAL A 225 9.63 13.05 12.19
N PRO A 226 9.71 12.97 10.85
CA PRO A 226 8.86 13.75 9.94
C PRO A 226 7.48 13.13 9.73
N TYR A 227 6.63 13.14 10.74
CA TYR A 227 5.24 12.75 10.60
C TYR A 227 4.41 13.83 9.92
N ALA A 228 3.56 13.44 8.98
CA ALA A 228 2.51 14.30 8.46
C ALA A 228 1.48 14.55 9.56
N GLY A 229 1.26 15.82 9.91
CA GLY A 229 0.25 16.26 10.86
C GLY A 229 -1.08 16.57 10.19
#